data_f23ccb49342bf1604f2213bb7fda633b
#
_entry.id   f23ccb49342bf1604f2213bb7fda633b
#
_cell.length_a   1.000
_cell.length_b   1.000
_cell.length_c   1.000
_cell.angle_alpha   90.00
_cell.angle_beta   90.00
_cell.angle_gamma   90.00
#
_symmetry.space_group_name_H-M   'P 1'
#
loop_
_entity.id
_entity.type
_entity.pdbx_description
1 polymer ?
#
loop_
_entity_poly.entity_id
_entity_poly.type
_entity_poly.pdbx_seq_one_letter_code
_entity_poly.pdbx_strand_id
1 'polypeptide(L)'
;MKVLLAGESWFIYSVHQKGFDSFTSGEYEEGRKWLENALTSGGVTMDYIPNHLASTQFPSSMEALREYDVVILSDIGSNTLLFHPRTVKLSEIMPNRLRLLRDYVAQGGGFAMCGGWMSYQGIEAKANYKGSPIEELLPVELMSKDDRVEVPEGFKPQVVDQGHPVMKGMPVQWPSFLFYNRFTLKSGATELARNGTDPVIAVRSFERGRSMAFAMDIAPHGATPEFLEGDLFKKFWLQAVHWLAGERK
;
A
#
# COMPACT_ATOMS: atom_id res chain seq x y z
N MET A 1 -19.06 -1.17 -5.25
CA MET A 1 -17.66 -0.68 -5.30
C MET A 1 -16.73 -1.89 -5.29
N LYS A 2 -15.70 -1.86 -6.15
CA LYS A 2 -14.76 -2.96 -6.32
C LYS A 2 -13.32 -2.44 -6.10
N VAL A 3 -12.57 -3.09 -5.22
CA VAL A 3 -11.19 -2.73 -4.86
C VAL A 3 -10.24 -3.83 -5.31
N LEU A 4 -9.07 -3.47 -5.84
CA LEU A 4 -7.96 -4.39 -6.08
C LEU A 4 -6.90 -4.18 -5.00
N LEU A 5 -6.54 -5.24 -4.27
CA LEU A 5 -5.33 -5.29 -3.44
C LEU A 5 -4.26 -6.09 -4.18
N ALA A 6 -3.08 -5.51 -4.38
CA ALA A 6 -1.92 -6.22 -4.91
C ALA A 6 -0.75 -6.15 -3.93
N GLY A 7 -0.13 -7.30 -3.67
CA GLY A 7 0.97 -7.44 -2.72
C GLY A 7 0.59 -8.19 -1.46
N GLU A 8 1.13 -7.79 -0.32
CA GLU A 8 0.81 -8.28 1.02
C GLU A 8 0.88 -9.81 1.14
N SER A 9 1.93 -10.39 0.57
CA SER A 9 2.25 -11.81 0.70
C SER A 9 3.75 -12.04 0.52
N TRP A 10 4.28 -13.09 1.14
CA TRP A 10 5.71 -13.38 1.06
C TRP A 10 6.00 -14.87 1.18
N PHE A 11 7.13 -15.26 0.60
CA PHE A 11 7.74 -16.55 0.83
C PHE A 11 8.90 -16.38 1.79
N ILE A 12 8.95 -17.23 2.83
CA ILE A 12 10.04 -17.31 3.77
C ILE A 12 10.84 -18.56 3.44
N TYR A 13 12.14 -18.40 3.17
CA TYR A 13 13.07 -19.51 2.99
C TYR A 13 14.04 -19.54 4.15
N SER A 14 14.00 -20.64 4.91
CA SER A 14 14.89 -20.86 6.06
C SER A 14 15.92 -21.92 5.72
N VAL A 15 17.18 -21.64 6.03
CA VAL A 15 18.28 -22.60 5.93
C VAL A 15 18.64 -23.05 7.34
N HIS A 16 18.47 -24.34 7.60
CA HIS A 16 18.81 -24.95 8.88
C HIS A 16 20.16 -25.65 8.76
N GLN A 17 21.13 -25.24 9.58
CA GLN A 17 22.45 -25.89 9.67
C GLN A 17 22.59 -26.62 11.01
N LYS A 18 22.99 -27.90 10.95
CA LYS A 18 23.20 -28.76 12.13
C LYS A 18 24.54 -29.51 11.94
N GLY A 19 25.62 -28.85 12.28
CA GLY A 19 26.96 -29.36 12.01
C GLY A 19 27.25 -29.43 10.52
N PHE A 20 27.50 -30.61 9.99
CA PHE A 20 27.71 -30.83 8.55
C PHE A 20 26.42 -31.00 7.75
N ASP A 21 25.30 -31.20 8.41
CA ASP A 21 24.00 -31.39 7.76
C ASP A 21 23.29 -30.04 7.59
N SER A 22 22.66 -29.85 6.44
CA SER A 22 21.82 -28.69 6.19
C SER A 22 20.55 -29.09 5.42
N PHE A 23 19.45 -28.40 5.70
CA PHE A 23 18.22 -28.52 4.92
C PHE A 23 17.53 -27.16 4.83
N THR A 24 16.68 -27.01 3.84
CA THR A 24 15.87 -25.81 3.64
C THR A 24 14.40 -26.08 3.89
N SER A 25 13.69 -25.10 4.42
CA SER A 25 12.22 -25.08 4.48
C SER A 25 11.70 -23.82 3.83
N GLY A 26 10.48 -23.88 3.31
CA GLY A 26 9.79 -22.72 2.74
C GLY A 26 8.39 -22.61 3.32
N GLU A 27 7.98 -21.37 3.62
CA GLU A 27 6.65 -21.02 4.10
C GLU A 27 6.08 -19.94 3.21
N TYR A 28 4.75 -19.94 3.04
CA TYR A 28 4.04 -18.89 2.33
C TYR A 28 3.01 -18.26 3.26
N GLU A 29 2.99 -16.94 3.32
CA GLU A 29 2.09 -16.17 4.16
C GLU A 29 1.39 -15.06 3.38
N GLU A 30 0.19 -14.68 3.84
CA GLU A 30 -0.62 -13.59 3.30
C GLU A 30 -1.14 -12.70 4.43
N GLY A 31 -0.99 -11.38 4.25
CA GLY A 31 -1.49 -10.37 5.19
C GLY A 31 -2.87 -9.77 4.84
N ARG A 32 -3.55 -10.24 3.79
CA ARG A 32 -4.78 -9.63 3.24
C ARG A 32 -6.01 -9.68 4.14
N LYS A 33 -6.12 -10.67 5.01
CA LYS A 33 -7.38 -11.05 5.69
C LYS A 33 -8.07 -9.93 6.45
N TRP A 34 -7.30 -9.04 7.09
CA TRP A 34 -7.87 -7.93 7.87
C TRP A 34 -8.54 -6.89 6.98
N LEU A 35 -7.85 -6.48 5.90
CA LEU A 35 -8.41 -5.54 4.93
C LEU A 35 -9.61 -6.14 4.19
N GLU A 36 -9.52 -7.40 3.78
CA GLU A 36 -10.61 -8.13 3.13
C GLU A 36 -11.85 -8.17 4.04
N ASN A 37 -11.71 -8.54 5.31
CA ASN A 37 -12.80 -8.57 6.28
C ASN A 37 -13.39 -7.18 6.53
N ALA A 38 -12.54 -6.16 6.65
CA ALA A 38 -13.00 -4.79 6.85
C ALA A 38 -13.86 -4.31 5.67
N LEU A 39 -13.37 -4.49 4.44
CA LEU A 39 -14.05 -4.03 3.22
C LEU A 39 -15.33 -4.82 2.93
N THR A 40 -15.26 -6.15 2.98
CA THR A 40 -16.43 -7.01 2.70
C THR A 40 -17.55 -6.83 3.69
N SER A 41 -17.22 -6.58 4.98
CA SER A 41 -18.24 -6.27 6.00
C SER A 41 -18.98 -4.96 5.74
N GLY A 42 -18.43 -4.06 4.94
CA GLY A 42 -19.06 -2.81 4.48
C GLY A 42 -19.67 -2.92 3.08
N GLY A 43 -19.80 -4.12 2.50
CA GLY A 43 -20.38 -4.34 1.18
C GLY A 43 -19.46 -3.97 0.01
N VAL A 44 -18.15 -3.85 0.25
CA VAL A 44 -17.13 -3.60 -0.78
C VAL A 44 -16.56 -4.92 -1.24
N THR A 45 -16.55 -5.18 -2.55
CA THR A 45 -15.88 -6.35 -3.13
C THR A 45 -14.39 -6.09 -3.25
N MET A 46 -13.56 -7.05 -2.85
CA MET A 46 -12.10 -6.97 -3.00
C MET A 46 -11.57 -8.15 -3.81
N ASP A 47 -10.87 -7.84 -4.91
CA ASP A 47 -10.01 -8.82 -5.59
C ASP A 47 -8.59 -8.71 -5.01
N TYR A 48 -7.89 -9.83 -4.97
CA TYR A 48 -6.55 -9.91 -4.40
C TYR A 48 -5.56 -10.58 -5.35
N ILE A 49 -4.39 -9.96 -5.51
CA ILE A 49 -3.28 -10.50 -6.28
C ILE A 49 -2.03 -10.56 -5.39
N PRO A 50 -1.60 -11.76 -4.95
CA PRO A 50 -0.41 -11.91 -4.14
C PRO A 50 0.87 -11.58 -4.93
N ASN A 51 1.95 -11.26 -4.22
CA ASN A 51 3.23 -10.83 -4.79
C ASN A 51 3.75 -11.72 -5.93
N HIS A 52 3.74 -13.03 -5.72
CA HIS A 52 4.29 -13.98 -6.69
C HIS A 52 3.47 -14.10 -8.00
N LEU A 53 2.20 -13.71 -7.99
CA LEU A 53 1.33 -13.67 -9.17
C LEU A 53 1.25 -12.29 -9.81
N ALA A 54 1.61 -11.24 -9.10
CA ALA A 54 1.42 -9.86 -9.56
C ALA A 54 2.22 -9.55 -10.84
N SER A 55 3.37 -10.18 -11.04
CA SER A 55 4.15 -9.97 -12.27
C SER A 55 3.40 -10.39 -13.54
N THR A 56 2.45 -11.35 -13.43
CA THR A 56 1.65 -11.85 -14.56
C THR A 56 0.20 -11.40 -14.53
N GLN A 57 -0.41 -11.30 -13.34
CA GLN A 57 -1.85 -11.10 -13.19
C GLN A 57 -2.26 -9.64 -12.96
N PHE A 58 -1.33 -8.77 -12.54
CA PHE A 58 -1.66 -7.36 -12.38
C PHE A 58 -2.13 -6.75 -13.71
N PRO A 59 -3.21 -5.95 -13.73
CA PRO A 59 -3.79 -5.39 -14.94
C PRO A 59 -2.75 -4.76 -15.87
N SER A 60 -2.81 -5.14 -17.14
CA SER A 60 -1.90 -4.66 -18.19
C SER A 60 -2.59 -3.80 -19.24
N SER A 61 -3.85 -3.42 -18.99
CA SER A 61 -4.59 -2.49 -19.83
C SER A 61 -5.44 -1.53 -19.00
N MET A 62 -5.83 -0.40 -19.59
CA MET A 62 -6.70 0.59 -18.95
C MET A 62 -8.10 0.02 -18.71
N GLU A 63 -8.60 -0.81 -19.62
CA GLU A 63 -9.91 -1.49 -19.50
C GLU A 63 -9.93 -2.34 -18.25
N ALA A 64 -8.90 -3.16 -18.03
CA ALA A 64 -8.81 -4.03 -16.85
C ALA A 64 -8.67 -3.23 -15.55
N LEU A 65 -7.93 -2.10 -15.55
CA LEU A 65 -7.86 -1.24 -14.37
C LEU A 65 -9.20 -0.57 -14.06
N ARG A 66 -9.97 -0.21 -15.08
CA ARG A 66 -11.29 0.45 -14.90
C ARG A 66 -12.37 -0.46 -14.33
N GLU A 67 -12.13 -1.77 -14.23
CA GLU A 67 -13.00 -2.69 -13.49
C GLU A 67 -12.98 -2.40 -11.97
N TYR A 68 -11.96 -1.68 -11.49
CA TYR A 68 -11.79 -1.33 -10.09
C TYR A 68 -12.09 0.16 -9.85
N ASP A 69 -12.68 0.46 -8.71
CA ASP A 69 -12.86 1.83 -8.22
C ASP A 69 -11.61 2.34 -7.50
N VAL A 70 -10.91 1.44 -6.79
CA VAL A 70 -9.68 1.74 -6.05
C VAL A 70 -8.67 0.61 -6.25
N VAL A 71 -7.40 0.97 -6.44
CA VAL A 71 -6.26 0.04 -6.42
C VAL A 71 -5.41 0.34 -5.19
N ILE A 72 -5.12 -0.70 -4.41
CA ILE A 72 -4.26 -0.63 -3.21
C ILE A 72 -3.01 -1.46 -3.48
N LEU A 73 -1.84 -0.86 -3.29
CA LEU A 73 -0.55 -1.56 -3.27
C LEU A 73 -0.07 -1.67 -1.82
N SER A 74 0.34 -2.86 -1.40
CA SER A 74 0.88 -3.12 -0.06
C SER A 74 2.01 -4.12 -0.13
N ASP A 75 3.14 -3.78 0.44
CA ASP A 75 4.36 -4.61 0.52
C ASP A 75 4.75 -5.31 -0.79
N ILE A 76 4.75 -4.56 -1.89
CA ILE A 76 5.10 -5.00 -3.25
C ILE A 76 6.05 -4.01 -3.92
N GLY A 77 7.22 -4.47 -4.34
CA GLY A 77 8.21 -3.63 -5.00
C GLY A 77 7.85 -3.27 -6.45
N SER A 78 8.31 -2.09 -6.88
CA SER A 78 8.00 -1.53 -8.21
C SER A 78 8.39 -2.46 -9.37
N ASN A 79 9.50 -3.19 -9.23
CA ASN A 79 9.99 -4.11 -10.25
C ASN A 79 9.01 -5.26 -10.54
N THR A 80 8.27 -5.74 -9.54
CA THR A 80 7.26 -6.79 -9.71
C THR A 80 6.14 -6.34 -10.65
N LEU A 81 5.77 -5.06 -10.59
CA LEU A 81 4.77 -4.47 -11.47
C LEU A 81 5.37 -4.00 -12.81
N LEU A 82 6.61 -3.52 -12.80
CA LEU A 82 7.28 -2.98 -13.98
C LEU A 82 7.68 -4.09 -14.96
N PHE A 83 8.28 -5.19 -14.45
CA PHE A 83 8.82 -6.25 -15.30
C PHE A 83 7.82 -7.39 -15.50
N HIS A 84 7.19 -7.42 -16.67
CA HIS A 84 6.39 -8.57 -17.06
C HIS A 84 7.31 -9.73 -17.47
N PRO A 85 7.03 -11.01 -17.08
CA PRO A 85 7.87 -12.16 -17.45
C PRO A 85 8.10 -12.33 -18.94
N ARG A 86 7.15 -11.95 -19.80
CA ARG A 86 7.32 -11.97 -21.28
C ARG A 86 8.40 -10.99 -21.73
N THR A 87 8.48 -9.82 -21.11
CA THR A 87 9.58 -8.87 -21.39
C THR A 87 10.91 -9.45 -20.95
N VAL A 88 11.01 -9.98 -19.74
CA VAL A 88 12.26 -10.47 -19.16
C VAL A 88 12.78 -11.72 -19.88
N LYS A 89 11.87 -12.66 -20.23
CA LYS A 89 12.24 -13.96 -20.80
C LYS A 89 12.25 -13.98 -22.33
N LEU A 90 11.43 -13.15 -22.97
CA LEU A 90 11.18 -13.21 -24.42
C LEU A 90 11.46 -11.88 -25.14
N SER A 91 11.89 -10.83 -24.43
CA SER A 91 12.07 -9.47 -24.96
C SER A 91 10.84 -8.89 -25.65
N GLU A 92 9.64 -9.33 -25.24
CA GLU A 92 8.41 -8.80 -25.79
C GLU A 92 8.09 -7.42 -25.21
N ILE A 93 7.50 -6.58 -26.04
CA ILE A 93 7.04 -5.25 -25.63
C ILE A 93 5.77 -5.39 -24.81
N MET A 94 5.84 -4.99 -23.54
CA MET A 94 4.72 -4.97 -22.60
C MET A 94 4.49 -3.55 -22.07
N PRO A 95 3.25 -3.20 -21.66
CA PRO A 95 2.97 -1.88 -21.10
C PRO A 95 3.75 -1.64 -19.79
N ASN A 96 4.16 -0.39 -19.58
CA ASN A 96 4.64 0.06 -18.27
C ASN A 96 3.44 0.20 -17.32
N ARG A 97 3.23 -0.80 -16.45
CA ARG A 97 2.07 -0.87 -15.56
C ARG A 97 2.06 0.20 -14.46
N LEU A 98 3.24 0.74 -14.09
CA LEU A 98 3.32 1.88 -13.17
C LEU A 98 2.77 3.15 -13.83
N ARG A 99 3.09 3.37 -15.12
CA ARG A 99 2.53 4.48 -15.89
C ARG A 99 1.03 4.29 -16.12
N LEU A 100 0.63 3.07 -16.45
CA LEU A 100 -0.78 2.73 -16.65
C LEU A 100 -1.61 3.01 -15.39
N LEU A 101 -1.08 2.68 -14.21
CA LEU A 101 -1.73 2.96 -12.92
C LEU A 101 -1.79 4.45 -12.63
N ARG A 102 -0.71 5.21 -12.91
CA ARG A 102 -0.75 6.68 -12.82
C ARG A 102 -1.85 7.28 -13.71
N ASP A 103 -1.93 6.83 -14.94
CA ASP A 103 -2.90 7.33 -15.93
C ASP A 103 -4.34 6.94 -15.55
N TYR A 104 -4.52 5.75 -14.93
CA TYR A 104 -5.80 5.32 -14.36
C TYR A 104 -6.26 6.29 -13.25
N VAL A 105 -5.37 6.68 -12.34
CA VAL A 105 -5.71 7.65 -11.29
C VAL A 105 -5.99 9.02 -11.91
N ALA A 106 -5.17 9.48 -12.85
CA ALA A 106 -5.39 10.76 -13.55
C ALA A 106 -6.77 10.82 -14.25
N GLN A 107 -7.31 9.67 -14.65
CA GLN A 107 -8.64 9.55 -15.27
C GLN A 107 -9.79 9.37 -14.27
N GLY A 108 -9.55 9.46 -12.97
CA GLY A 108 -10.57 9.43 -11.93
C GLY A 108 -10.56 8.17 -11.06
N GLY A 109 -9.57 7.28 -11.22
CA GLY A 109 -9.39 6.13 -10.33
C GLY A 109 -8.91 6.52 -8.93
N GLY A 110 -9.18 5.68 -7.93
CA GLY A 110 -8.64 5.80 -6.58
C GLY A 110 -7.37 4.97 -6.40
N PHE A 111 -6.42 5.47 -5.61
CA PHE A 111 -5.18 4.76 -5.33
C PHE A 111 -4.75 4.90 -3.87
N ALA A 112 -4.30 3.83 -3.25
CA ALA A 112 -3.59 3.87 -1.98
C ALA A 112 -2.30 3.05 -2.06
N MET A 113 -1.25 3.53 -1.38
CA MET A 113 -0.05 2.74 -1.07
C MET A 113 0.05 2.60 0.44
N CYS A 114 0.13 1.37 0.92
CA CYS A 114 0.37 1.03 2.32
C CYS A 114 1.86 0.82 2.56
N GLY A 115 2.31 0.99 3.80
CA GLY A 115 3.66 0.71 4.23
C GLY A 115 4.02 -0.77 4.12
N GLY A 116 5.27 -1.05 4.36
CA GLY A 116 5.85 -2.39 4.30
C GLY A 116 7.32 -2.34 3.90
N TRP A 117 8.01 -3.45 4.08
CA TRP A 117 9.43 -3.53 3.71
C TRP A 117 9.67 -3.38 2.21
N MET A 118 8.66 -3.68 1.38
CA MET A 118 8.72 -3.54 -0.07
C MET A 118 7.75 -2.46 -0.60
N SER A 119 7.43 -1.46 0.22
CA SER A 119 6.66 -0.28 -0.16
C SER A 119 7.55 0.97 -0.23
N TYR A 120 7.14 2.00 -0.94
CA TYR A 120 7.85 3.28 -1.09
C TYR A 120 9.30 3.08 -1.56
N GLN A 121 10.31 3.28 -0.73
CA GLN A 121 11.68 2.85 -1.01
C GLN A 121 12.01 1.52 -0.34
N GLY A 122 11.50 1.30 0.85
CA GLY A 122 11.58 0.05 1.60
C GLY A 122 13.00 -0.34 2.00
N ILE A 123 13.14 -1.63 2.32
CA ILE A 123 14.40 -2.21 2.78
C ILE A 123 15.52 -2.00 1.74
N GLU A 124 16.61 -1.40 2.16
CA GLU A 124 17.76 -1.10 1.29
C GLU A 124 17.38 -0.37 0.00
N ALA A 125 16.26 0.39 0.02
CA ALA A 125 15.67 1.05 -1.14
C ALA A 125 15.24 0.08 -2.28
N LYS A 126 14.98 -1.19 -1.97
CA LYS A 126 14.68 -2.23 -2.97
C LYS A 126 13.28 -2.13 -3.56
N ALA A 127 12.31 -1.53 -2.85
CA ALA A 127 10.98 -1.28 -3.40
C ALA A 127 11.02 -0.30 -4.58
N ASN A 128 11.94 0.67 -4.54
CA ASN A 128 12.39 1.49 -5.67
C ASN A 128 11.27 2.26 -6.40
N TYR A 129 10.40 2.94 -5.66
CA TYR A 129 9.36 3.78 -6.26
C TYR A 129 9.78 5.24 -6.48
N LYS A 130 10.93 5.69 -5.93
CA LYS A 130 11.48 7.05 -6.16
C LYS A 130 11.71 7.30 -7.64
N GLY A 131 11.22 8.43 -8.16
CA GLY A 131 11.33 8.78 -9.58
C GLY A 131 10.42 7.97 -10.51
N SER A 132 9.55 7.09 -9.97
CA SER A 132 8.60 6.31 -10.77
C SER A 132 7.29 7.08 -11.01
N PRO A 133 6.47 6.66 -11.99
CA PRO A 133 5.12 7.20 -12.18
C PRO A 133 4.22 7.09 -10.94
N ILE A 134 4.48 6.13 -10.03
CA ILE A 134 3.74 6.02 -8.78
C ILE A 134 4.07 7.18 -7.82
N GLU A 135 5.34 7.57 -7.72
CA GLU A 135 5.68 8.74 -6.90
C GLU A 135 4.97 10.00 -7.42
N GLU A 136 4.82 10.16 -8.74
CA GLU A 136 4.11 11.32 -9.31
C GLU A 136 2.71 11.48 -8.72
N LEU A 137 1.97 10.38 -8.59
CA LEU A 137 0.58 10.39 -8.10
C LEU A 137 0.45 10.42 -6.56
N LEU A 138 1.47 9.97 -5.82
CA LEU A 138 1.43 9.96 -4.36
C LEU A 138 1.39 11.38 -3.76
N PRO A 139 0.76 11.57 -2.58
CA PRO A 139 0.74 12.85 -1.85
C PRO A 139 2.09 13.21 -1.23
N VAL A 140 3.11 12.39 -1.42
CA VAL A 140 4.39 12.44 -0.70
C VAL A 140 5.59 12.37 -1.64
N GLU A 141 6.68 13.00 -1.22
CA GLU A 141 8.02 12.86 -1.79
C GLU A 141 8.74 11.71 -1.08
N LEU A 142 9.24 10.74 -1.86
CA LEU A 142 9.91 9.57 -1.33
C LEU A 142 11.37 9.86 -0.99
N MET A 143 11.92 9.12 -0.04
CA MET A 143 13.34 9.15 0.28
C MET A 143 14.17 8.59 -0.89
N SER A 144 15.45 8.90 -0.93
CA SER A 144 16.39 8.30 -1.92
C SER A 144 17.16 7.08 -1.38
N LYS A 145 16.80 6.63 -0.19
CA LYS A 145 17.46 5.55 0.56
C LYS A 145 16.41 4.72 1.29
N ASP A 146 16.84 3.70 2.03
CA ASP A 146 15.99 2.96 2.97
C ASP A 146 15.19 3.95 3.83
N ASP A 147 13.88 3.85 3.78
CA ASP A 147 12.94 4.77 4.42
C ASP A 147 12.20 4.14 5.61
N ARG A 148 12.57 2.91 5.98
CA ARG A 148 11.96 2.22 7.11
C ARG A 148 12.30 2.88 8.43
N VAL A 149 11.31 2.96 9.30
CA VAL A 149 11.44 3.35 10.69
C VAL A 149 10.85 2.26 11.56
N GLU A 150 11.72 1.45 12.16
CA GLU A 150 11.33 0.40 13.10
C GLU A 150 11.23 1.00 14.51
N VAL A 151 10.10 0.78 15.17
CA VAL A 151 9.78 1.32 16.50
C VAL A 151 9.23 0.18 17.38
N PRO A 152 10.07 -0.77 17.81
CA PRO A 152 9.61 -1.95 18.53
C PRO A 152 8.94 -1.62 19.88
N GLU A 153 9.22 -0.46 20.47
CA GLU A 153 8.52 0.08 21.64
C GLU A 153 7.12 0.64 21.34
N GLY A 154 6.79 0.75 20.06
CA GLY A 154 5.52 1.27 19.58
C GLY A 154 5.45 2.79 19.51
N PHE A 155 4.72 3.30 18.50
CA PHE A 155 4.30 4.69 18.41
C PHE A 155 2.81 4.77 18.16
N LYS A 156 2.19 5.89 18.54
CA LYS A 156 0.76 6.13 18.36
C LYS A 156 0.54 7.29 17.40
N PRO A 157 0.04 7.03 16.17
CA PRO A 157 -0.28 8.09 15.23
C PRO A 157 -1.26 9.10 15.84
N GLN A 158 -0.99 10.38 15.60
CA GLN A 158 -1.88 11.47 15.98
C GLN A 158 -2.61 12.00 14.77
N VAL A 159 -3.94 11.98 14.79
CA VAL A 159 -4.77 12.60 13.74
C VAL A 159 -4.65 14.12 13.85
N VAL A 160 -4.35 14.78 12.73
CA VAL A 160 -4.18 16.23 12.65
C VAL A 160 -5.31 16.93 11.88
N ASP A 161 -6.04 16.21 11.03
CA ASP A 161 -7.23 16.72 10.33
C ASP A 161 -8.45 15.81 10.56
N GLN A 162 -9.16 16.06 11.65
CA GLN A 162 -10.44 15.35 11.95
C GLN A 162 -11.62 15.81 11.09
N GLY A 163 -11.47 16.93 10.36
CA GLY A 163 -12.50 17.45 9.46
C GLY A 163 -12.55 16.71 8.13
N HIS A 164 -11.45 16.07 7.74
CA HIS A 164 -11.39 15.34 6.48
C HIS A 164 -12.31 14.09 6.49
N PRO A 165 -13.04 13.80 5.40
CA PRO A 165 -13.98 12.66 5.33
C PRO A 165 -13.36 11.31 5.75
N VAL A 166 -12.10 11.06 5.40
CA VAL A 166 -11.37 9.83 5.79
C VAL A 166 -11.22 9.72 7.31
N MET A 167 -11.10 10.85 8.02
CA MET A 167 -10.86 10.88 9.47
C MET A 167 -12.11 11.21 10.30
N LYS A 168 -13.26 11.34 9.66
CA LYS A 168 -14.51 11.73 10.34
C LYS A 168 -14.89 10.76 11.47
N GLY A 169 -14.93 11.30 12.70
CA GLY A 169 -15.26 10.53 13.91
C GLY A 169 -14.20 9.49 14.29
N MET A 170 -12.95 9.68 13.86
CA MET A 170 -11.81 8.93 14.38
C MET A 170 -11.32 9.53 15.70
N PRO A 171 -10.75 8.74 16.61
CA PRO A 171 -10.09 9.28 17.79
C PRO A 171 -8.84 10.08 17.36
N VAL A 172 -8.44 11.06 18.16
CA VAL A 172 -7.22 11.85 17.91
C VAL A 172 -5.97 10.99 17.95
N GLN A 173 -5.91 10.04 18.88
CA GLN A 173 -4.79 9.12 19.04
C GLN A 173 -5.23 7.70 18.70
N TRP A 174 -4.45 7.04 17.86
CA TRP A 174 -4.70 5.68 17.41
C TRP A 174 -4.00 4.64 18.27
N PRO A 175 -4.34 3.35 18.12
CA PRO A 175 -3.54 2.25 18.64
C PRO A 175 -2.08 2.31 18.20
N SER A 176 -1.22 1.57 18.87
CA SER A 176 0.21 1.55 18.57
C SER A 176 0.50 0.84 17.25
N PHE A 177 1.55 1.34 16.57
CA PHE A 177 2.21 0.69 15.44
C PHE A 177 3.68 0.48 15.79
N LEU A 178 4.32 -0.47 15.11
CA LEU A 178 5.72 -0.84 15.35
C LEU A 178 6.65 -0.42 14.22
N PHE A 179 6.07 0.08 13.11
CA PHE A 179 6.79 0.35 11.87
C PHE A 179 6.06 1.41 11.05
N TYR A 180 6.83 2.21 10.30
CA TYR A 180 6.33 3.03 9.20
C TYR A 180 7.43 3.35 8.17
N ASN A 181 7.05 3.66 6.92
CA ASN A 181 7.96 4.23 5.92
C ASN A 181 7.97 5.77 6.05
N ARG A 182 9.16 6.36 6.05
CA ARG A 182 9.34 7.82 6.14
C ARG A 182 9.28 8.46 4.77
N PHE A 183 8.57 9.56 4.68
CA PHE A 183 8.47 10.42 3.51
C PHE A 183 8.20 11.87 3.93
N THR A 184 8.15 12.80 2.99
CA THR A 184 7.74 14.19 3.23
C THR A 184 6.52 14.54 2.38
N LEU A 185 5.75 15.53 2.84
CA LEU A 185 4.55 15.96 2.11
C LEU A 185 4.90 16.72 0.84
N LYS A 186 4.18 16.47 -0.25
CA LYS A 186 4.18 17.33 -1.42
C LYS A 186 3.34 18.59 -1.20
N SER A 187 3.67 19.63 -1.94
CA SER A 187 2.81 20.82 -2.03
C SER A 187 1.41 20.43 -2.53
N GLY A 188 0.37 20.93 -1.86
CA GLY A 188 -1.03 20.62 -2.15
C GLY A 188 -1.53 19.27 -1.63
N ALA A 189 -0.70 18.50 -0.90
CA ALA A 189 -1.15 17.34 -0.16
C ALA A 189 -1.76 17.74 1.19
N THR A 190 -2.73 16.96 1.66
CA THR A 190 -3.34 17.10 2.99
C THR A 190 -2.79 16.03 3.92
N GLU A 191 -2.20 16.44 5.02
CA GLU A 191 -1.77 15.56 6.10
C GLU A 191 -2.96 15.18 6.96
N LEU A 192 -3.17 13.88 7.18
CA LEU A 192 -4.26 13.38 8.01
C LEU A 192 -3.81 12.91 9.39
N ALA A 193 -2.61 12.31 9.46
CA ALA A 193 -2.01 11.86 10.72
C ALA A 193 -0.48 11.89 10.63
N ARG A 194 0.17 12.00 11.81
CA ARG A 194 1.62 12.05 11.96
C ARG A 194 2.13 11.27 13.16
N ASN A 195 3.43 10.96 13.12
CA ASN A 195 4.22 10.55 14.27
C ASN A 195 5.30 11.62 14.54
N GLY A 196 5.14 12.40 15.62
CA GLY A 196 6.00 13.56 15.84
C GLY A 196 5.92 14.57 14.68
N THR A 197 7.01 14.69 13.93
CA THR A 197 7.09 15.53 12.72
C THR A 197 6.90 14.78 11.41
N ASP A 198 6.92 13.44 11.45
CA ASP A 198 6.82 12.61 10.27
C ASP A 198 5.34 12.40 9.91
N PRO A 199 4.87 12.79 8.73
CA PRO A 199 3.55 12.43 8.26
C PRO A 199 3.45 10.90 8.07
N VAL A 200 2.35 10.30 8.52
CA VAL A 200 2.13 8.85 8.36
C VAL A 200 0.85 8.52 7.58
N ILE A 201 -0.08 9.47 7.45
CA ILE A 201 -1.22 9.36 6.53
C ILE A 201 -1.37 10.70 5.82
N ALA A 202 -1.34 10.66 4.51
CA ALA A 202 -1.52 11.82 3.66
C ALA A 202 -2.37 11.48 2.44
N VAL A 203 -3.10 12.47 1.94
CA VAL A 203 -3.97 12.34 0.77
C VAL A 203 -3.81 13.53 -0.17
N ARG A 204 -4.18 13.32 -1.43
CA ARG A 204 -4.31 14.43 -2.39
C ARG A 204 -5.27 14.06 -3.53
N SER A 205 -5.78 15.07 -4.22
CA SER A 205 -6.32 14.90 -5.55
C SER A 205 -5.19 14.86 -6.56
N PHE A 206 -5.27 13.96 -7.53
CA PHE A 206 -4.34 13.86 -8.65
C PHE A 206 -5.14 13.86 -9.95
N GLU A 207 -5.10 14.99 -10.67
CA GLU A 207 -5.96 15.25 -11.82
C GLU A 207 -7.45 15.04 -11.45
N ARG A 208 -8.11 14.02 -12.02
CA ARG A 208 -9.51 13.69 -11.71
C ARG A 208 -9.68 12.65 -10.62
N GLY A 209 -8.60 11.97 -10.23
CA GLY A 209 -8.61 10.92 -9.22
C GLY A 209 -8.07 11.38 -7.87
N ARG A 210 -7.90 10.43 -6.98
CA ARG A 210 -7.44 10.66 -5.60
C ARG A 210 -6.41 9.62 -5.20
N SER A 211 -5.45 10.04 -4.39
CA SER A 211 -4.42 9.14 -3.87
C SER A 211 -4.20 9.31 -2.38
N MET A 212 -3.78 8.24 -1.73
CA MET A 212 -3.43 8.16 -0.32
C MET A 212 -2.09 7.47 -0.14
N ALA A 213 -1.26 8.01 0.75
CA ALA A 213 -0.13 7.34 1.36
C ALA A 213 -0.49 6.98 2.80
N PHE A 214 -0.43 5.70 3.12
CA PHE A 214 -0.58 5.14 4.47
C PHE A 214 0.76 4.50 4.82
N ALA A 215 1.56 5.17 5.64
CA ALA A 215 2.95 4.79 5.90
C ALA A 215 3.12 3.48 6.68
N MET A 216 2.07 3.02 7.37
CA MET A 216 2.09 1.84 8.22
C MET A 216 1.63 0.58 7.47
N ASP A 217 1.85 -0.58 8.09
CA ASP A 217 1.37 -1.85 7.57
C ASP A 217 -0.14 -2.04 7.77
N ILE A 218 -0.73 -2.92 6.96
CA ILE A 218 -2.11 -3.41 7.09
C ILE A 218 -2.17 -4.85 7.60
N ALA A 219 -1.03 -5.40 8.00
CA ALA A 219 -0.85 -6.75 8.51
C ALA A 219 0.08 -6.74 9.73
N PRO A 220 0.23 -7.87 10.47
CA PRO A 220 1.26 -8.02 11.48
C PRO A 220 2.65 -7.79 10.90
N HIS A 221 3.57 -7.40 11.69
CA HIS A 221 4.89 -6.84 11.54
C HIS A 221 4.84 -5.37 12.00
N GLY A 222 4.15 -4.48 11.30
CA GLY A 222 4.06 -3.06 11.67
C GLY A 222 2.76 -2.68 12.37
N ALA A 223 1.64 -3.35 12.06
CA ALA A 223 0.34 -3.07 12.68
C ALA A 223 0.06 -4.02 13.86
N THR A 224 -0.32 -3.46 15.01
CA THR A 224 -0.65 -4.27 16.19
C THR A 224 -2.01 -4.94 16.08
N PRO A 225 -2.25 -6.08 16.81
CA PRO A 225 -3.56 -6.71 16.86
C PRO A 225 -4.68 -5.74 17.31
N GLU A 226 -4.38 -4.83 18.25
CA GLU A 226 -5.32 -3.82 18.73
C GLU A 226 -5.87 -2.97 17.58
N PHE A 227 -5.04 -2.61 16.60
CA PHE A 227 -5.47 -1.87 15.43
C PHE A 227 -6.18 -2.76 14.41
N LEU A 228 -5.56 -3.88 14.03
CA LEU A 228 -6.04 -4.77 12.97
C LEU A 228 -7.40 -5.40 13.25
N GLU A 229 -7.68 -5.74 14.52
CA GLU A 229 -8.92 -6.40 14.97
C GLU A 229 -9.95 -5.40 15.50
N GLY A 230 -9.56 -4.13 15.64
CA GLY A 230 -10.42 -3.08 16.17
C GLY A 230 -11.39 -2.48 15.14
N ASP A 231 -12.52 -1.95 15.63
CA ASP A 231 -13.51 -1.23 14.80
C ASP A 231 -12.90 -0.02 14.07
N LEU A 232 -11.79 0.52 14.60
CA LEU A 232 -11.09 1.65 13.99
C LEU A 232 -10.52 1.29 12.62
N PHE A 233 -9.90 0.10 12.48
CA PHE A 233 -9.36 -0.40 11.21
C PHE A 233 -10.45 -0.47 10.14
N LYS A 234 -11.56 -1.13 10.47
CA LYS A 234 -12.71 -1.26 9.58
C LYS A 234 -13.26 0.10 9.17
N LYS A 235 -13.52 0.97 10.14
CA LYS A 235 -14.09 2.30 9.89
C LYS A 235 -13.17 3.13 9.00
N PHE A 236 -11.87 3.14 9.31
CA PHE A 236 -10.87 3.88 8.53
C PHE A 236 -10.82 3.41 7.08
N TRP A 237 -10.66 2.11 6.83
CA TRP A 237 -10.53 1.60 5.48
C TRP A 237 -11.81 1.77 4.65
N LEU A 238 -12.97 1.61 5.24
CA LEU A 238 -14.23 1.92 4.54
C LEU A 238 -14.32 3.41 4.16
N GLN A 239 -14.01 4.31 5.07
CA GLN A 239 -14.00 5.75 4.75
C GLN A 239 -12.93 6.09 3.71
N ALA A 240 -11.75 5.50 3.82
CA ALA A 240 -10.64 5.71 2.88
C ALA A 240 -11.01 5.27 1.46
N VAL A 241 -11.51 4.05 1.26
CA VAL A 241 -11.84 3.57 -0.08
C VAL A 241 -13.05 4.31 -0.68
N HIS A 242 -14.02 4.69 0.12
CA HIS A 242 -15.14 5.53 -0.35
C HIS A 242 -14.67 6.92 -0.80
N TRP A 243 -13.77 7.54 -0.02
CA TRP A 243 -13.20 8.82 -0.41
C TRP A 243 -12.34 8.69 -1.67
N LEU A 244 -11.50 7.66 -1.76
CA LEU A 244 -10.63 7.41 -2.91
C LEU A 244 -11.43 7.15 -4.20
N ALA A 245 -12.50 6.38 -4.11
CA ALA A 245 -13.39 6.11 -5.26
C ALA A 245 -14.06 7.38 -5.80
N GLY A 246 -14.18 8.42 -4.97
CA GLY A 246 -14.86 9.65 -5.35
C GLY A 246 -16.36 9.46 -5.60
N GLU A 247 -17.00 10.51 -6.10
CA GLU A 247 -18.34 10.41 -6.63
C GLU A 247 -18.28 9.96 -8.10
N ARG A 248 -18.11 8.66 -8.32
CA ARG A 248 -18.35 8.10 -9.65
C ARG A 248 -19.86 8.04 -9.87
N LYS A 249 -20.35 8.93 -10.75
CA LYS A 249 -21.70 8.86 -11.31
C LYS A 249 -21.81 7.71 -12.30
#